data_b7a3ca4b297edb4963595c8684aea964
#
_entry.id   b7a3ca4b297edb4963595c8684aea964
#
_cell.length_a   1.000
_cell.length_b   1.000
_cell.length_c   1.000
_cell.angle_alpha   90.00
_cell.angle_beta   90.00
_cell.angle_gamma   90.00
#
_symmetry.space_group_name_H-M   'P 1'
#
loop_
_entity.id
_entity.type
_entity.pdbx_description
1 polymer ?
#
loop_
_entity_poly.entity_id
_entity_poly.type
_entity_poly.pdbx_seq_one_letter_code
_entity_poly.pdbx_strand_id
1 'polypeptide(L)'
;KLPALVSDNMVLQQATKVRLWGNATPNSSLKVRSSWDNTEYTAQVNDQGRWEIWVQTPSASFEKQQLTLENGQDKIVLHDLLIGEVWFGSGQSNMEMPLRGFWHCPIEGGNHAIATSGKYKNSIRYATIQRVGALEPKDYPVGGEWKVCDPRNAPEFGATAYFFATLLTEVLNVPVGIINCSWGGSTVEGWLPKDILLNYSDIDLSLAGNDEKIHPMLQPMIMYNGMLKPASKYTVRGFLWYQGESNV
;
A
#
# COMPACT_ATOMS: atom_id res chain seq x y z
N LYS A 1 5.54 15.26 -9.02
CA LYS A 1 4.90 13.93 -9.23
C LYS A 1 4.80 13.21 -7.90
N LEU A 2 3.64 12.63 -7.59
CA LEU A 2 3.39 11.81 -6.40
C LEU A 2 3.34 10.33 -6.77
N PRO A 3 3.75 9.42 -5.87
CA PRO A 3 3.44 7.99 -6.02
C PRO A 3 1.93 7.77 -5.86
N ALA A 4 1.39 6.70 -6.46
CA ALA A 4 -0.04 6.41 -6.41
C ALA A 4 -0.59 6.24 -4.98
N LEU A 5 0.23 5.75 -4.04
CA LEU A 5 -0.11 5.66 -2.62
C LEU A 5 -0.33 7.03 -1.94
N VAL A 6 0.24 8.11 -2.49
CA VAL A 6 0.04 9.49 -1.98
C VAL A 6 -0.93 10.19 -2.94
N SER A 7 -2.21 9.92 -2.77
CA SER A 7 -3.28 10.38 -3.67
C SER A 7 -4.59 10.60 -2.94
N ASP A 8 -5.59 11.03 -3.68
CA ASP A 8 -6.96 11.13 -3.18
C ASP A 8 -7.43 9.82 -2.54
N ASN A 9 -8.35 9.92 -1.60
CA ASN A 9 -8.95 8.82 -0.84
C ASN A 9 -7.99 8.04 0.07
N MET A 10 -6.72 8.42 0.21
CA MET A 10 -5.79 7.70 1.09
C MET A 10 -6.22 7.78 2.55
N VAL A 11 -5.82 6.76 3.33
CA VAL A 11 -5.92 6.78 4.78
C VAL A 11 -4.54 7.02 5.36
N LEU A 12 -4.39 8.00 6.21
CA LEU A 12 -3.17 8.27 6.96
C LEU A 12 -3.25 7.66 8.35
N GLN A 13 -2.16 7.04 8.81
CA GLN A 13 -2.10 6.46 10.16
C GLN A 13 -2.33 7.54 11.20
N GLN A 14 -3.24 7.28 12.17
CA GLN A 14 -3.61 8.22 13.23
C GLN A 14 -2.52 8.43 14.27
N ALA A 15 -2.58 9.57 14.98
CA ALA A 15 -1.83 9.94 16.18
C ALA A 15 -0.30 9.72 16.07
N THR A 16 0.27 9.96 14.88
CA THR A 16 1.70 9.74 14.61
C THR A 16 2.21 10.68 13.52
N LYS A 17 3.51 10.66 13.30
CA LYS A 17 4.11 11.30 12.13
C LYS A 17 4.03 10.35 10.95
N VAL A 18 3.38 10.77 9.87
CA VAL A 18 3.28 10.03 8.61
C VAL A 18 4.23 10.59 7.57
N ARG A 19 4.83 9.70 6.79
CA ARG A 19 5.74 10.09 5.71
C ARG A 19 4.97 10.36 4.44
N LEU A 20 5.25 11.51 3.81
CA LEU A 20 4.85 11.82 2.44
C LEU A 20 6.13 11.99 1.61
N TRP A 21 6.08 11.59 0.34
CA TRP A 21 7.25 11.65 -0.56
C TRP A 21 6.84 11.78 -2.01
N GLY A 22 7.76 12.20 -2.84
CA GLY A 22 7.53 12.33 -4.28
C GLY A 22 8.68 13.00 -5.01
N ASN A 23 8.36 13.48 -6.22
CA ASN A 23 9.27 14.30 -7.03
C ASN A 23 8.67 15.67 -7.29
N ALA A 24 9.54 16.68 -7.29
CA ALA A 24 9.23 18.06 -7.63
C ALA A 24 10.42 18.70 -8.37
N THR A 25 10.40 20.00 -8.60
CA THR A 25 11.50 20.71 -9.25
C THR A 25 12.79 20.59 -8.42
N PRO A 26 13.91 20.10 -9.00
CA PRO A 26 15.17 19.98 -8.28
C PRO A 26 15.62 21.30 -7.60
N ASN A 27 16.24 21.16 -6.42
CA ASN A 27 16.80 22.27 -5.66
C ASN A 27 15.76 23.36 -5.30
N SER A 28 14.50 22.98 -5.19
CA SER A 28 13.39 23.86 -4.79
C SER A 28 12.88 23.53 -3.39
N SER A 29 11.93 24.32 -2.90
CA SER A 29 11.22 24.10 -1.65
C SER A 29 9.77 23.70 -1.95
N LEU A 30 9.29 22.67 -1.26
CA LEU A 30 7.91 22.21 -1.32
C LEU A 30 7.21 22.50 0.01
N LYS A 31 6.04 23.08 -0.03
CA LYS A 31 5.17 23.30 1.13
C LYS A 31 4.04 22.28 1.14
N VAL A 32 3.74 21.74 2.32
CA VAL A 32 2.60 20.85 2.56
C VAL A 32 1.75 21.44 3.68
N ARG A 33 0.46 21.65 3.42
CA ARG A 33 -0.49 22.17 4.43
C ARG A 33 -1.61 21.16 4.65
N SER A 34 -1.82 20.83 5.92
CA SER A 34 -2.91 19.95 6.36
C SER A 34 -4.19 20.76 6.62
N SER A 35 -5.37 20.15 6.37
CA SER A 35 -6.67 20.76 6.67
C SER A 35 -7.09 20.59 8.13
N TRP A 36 -6.59 19.58 8.83
CA TRP A 36 -7.01 19.22 10.19
C TRP A 36 -6.50 20.18 11.28
N ASP A 37 -5.39 20.86 11.04
CA ASP A 37 -4.79 21.81 12.00
C ASP A 37 -4.19 23.05 11.32
N ASN A 38 -4.30 23.14 9.99
CA ASN A 38 -3.72 24.20 9.15
C ASN A 38 -2.20 24.35 9.27
N THR A 39 -1.50 23.34 9.81
CA THR A 39 -0.05 23.35 9.93
C THR A 39 0.59 23.30 8.56
N GLU A 40 1.60 24.16 8.34
CA GLU A 40 2.44 24.17 7.14
C GLU A 40 3.77 23.52 7.44
N TYR A 41 4.14 22.53 6.63
CA TYR A 41 5.41 21.84 6.65
C TYR A 41 6.20 22.20 5.41
N THR A 42 7.53 22.25 5.51
CA THR A 42 8.42 22.57 4.38
C THR A 42 9.43 21.45 4.18
N ALA A 43 9.52 20.95 2.94
CA ALA A 43 10.54 19.98 2.51
C ALA A 43 11.49 20.62 1.50
N GLN A 44 12.78 20.27 1.57
CA GLN A 44 13.74 20.59 0.51
C GLN A 44 13.73 19.48 -0.55
N VAL A 45 13.67 19.88 -1.79
CA VAL A 45 13.77 18.98 -2.93
C VAL A 45 15.24 18.87 -3.32
N ASN A 46 15.80 17.67 -3.33
CA ASN A 46 17.21 17.46 -3.65
C ASN A 46 17.52 17.69 -5.16
N ASP A 47 18.78 17.56 -5.53
CA ASP A 47 19.29 17.71 -6.92
C ASP A 47 18.68 16.71 -7.91
N GLN A 48 18.20 15.53 -7.41
CA GLN A 48 17.52 14.51 -8.19
C GLN A 48 16.00 14.73 -8.27
N GLY A 49 15.49 15.84 -7.72
CA GLY A 49 14.07 16.15 -7.69
C GLY A 49 13.28 15.34 -6.65
N ARG A 50 13.93 14.62 -5.73
CA ARG A 50 13.28 13.82 -4.70
C ARG A 50 13.03 14.64 -3.44
N TRP A 51 11.89 14.43 -2.79
CA TRP A 51 11.56 15.02 -1.51
C TRP A 51 10.84 14.01 -0.62
N GLU A 52 10.97 14.19 0.69
CA GLU A 52 10.15 13.54 1.69
C GLU A 52 9.92 14.46 2.88
N ILE A 53 8.80 14.28 3.57
CA ILE A 53 8.41 15.08 4.72
C ILE A 53 7.58 14.24 5.70
N TRP A 54 7.69 14.58 6.98
CA TRP A 54 6.88 14.01 8.04
C TRP A 54 5.80 14.99 8.47
N VAL A 55 4.54 14.54 8.42
CA VAL A 55 3.36 15.32 8.78
C VAL A 55 2.70 14.69 10.00
N GLN A 56 2.42 15.49 11.03
CA GLN A 56 1.72 15.01 12.23
C GLN A 56 0.25 14.81 11.95
N THR A 57 -0.31 13.63 12.28
CA THR A 57 -1.73 13.34 12.19
C THR A 57 -2.39 13.39 13.57
N PRO A 58 -3.66 13.83 13.66
CA PRO A 58 -4.47 13.75 14.87
C PRO A 58 -4.96 12.31 15.14
N SER A 59 -5.76 12.13 16.17
CA SER A 59 -6.55 10.92 16.38
C SER A 59 -7.50 10.64 15.23
N ALA A 60 -7.92 9.39 15.07
CA ALA A 60 -8.79 8.95 13.99
C ALA A 60 -10.08 9.77 13.89
N SER A 61 -10.51 10.03 12.67
CA SER A 61 -11.76 10.74 12.38
C SER A 61 -12.34 10.29 11.04
N PHE A 62 -13.68 10.21 10.96
CA PHE A 62 -14.41 9.99 9.70
C PHE A 62 -14.59 11.29 8.89
N GLU A 63 -14.16 12.42 9.43
CA GLU A 63 -14.16 13.67 8.69
C GLU A 63 -13.16 13.62 7.54
N LYS A 64 -13.63 14.04 6.36
CA LYS A 64 -12.80 14.09 5.16
C LYS A 64 -11.81 15.23 5.24
N GLN A 65 -10.54 14.90 5.10
CA GLN A 65 -9.43 15.83 5.17
C GLN A 65 -8.82 16.11 3.80
N GLN A 66 -7.97 17.13 3.74
CA GLN A 66 -7.24 17.52 2.55
C GLN A 66 -5.76 17.80 2.89
N LEU A 67 -4.91 17.59 1.91
CA LEU A 67 -3.52 18.06 1.92
C LEU A 67 -3.28 18.92 0.69
N THR A 68 -2.77 20.12 0.90
CA THR A 68 -2.32 21.00 -0.17
C THR A 68 -0.81 20.94 -0.27
N LEU A 69 -0.28 20.65 -1.47
CA LEU A 69 1.14 20.64 -1.78
C LEU A 69 1.43 21.77 -2.79
N GLU A 70 2.41 22.60 -2.49
CA GLU A 70 2.80 23.74 -3.33
C GLU A 70 4.32 23.72 -3.61
N ASN A 71 4.70 23.81 -4.88
CA ASN A 71 6.09 23.90 -5.31
C ASN A 71 6.21 24.99 -6.39
N GLY A 72 6.66 26.18 -5.98
CA GLY A 72 6.61 27.35 -6.85
C GLY A 72 5.18 27.74 -7.21
N GLN A 73 4.85 27.70 -8.51
CA GLN A 73 3.50 27.97 -9.01
C GLN A 73 2.63 26.72 -9.09
N ASP A 74 3.23 25.54 -8.97
CA ASP A 74 2.51 24.28 -9.04
C ASP A 74 1.80 24.01 -7.72
N LYS A 75 0.51 23.67 -7.81
CA LYS A 75 -0.34 23.34 -6.66
C LYS A 75 -1.09 22.04 -6.91
N ILE A 76 -1.01 21.13 -5.96
CA ILE A 76 -1.80 19.90 -5.92
C ILE A 76 -2.61 19.90 -4.62
N VAL A 77 -3.89 19.55 -4.71
CA VAL A 77 -4.74 19.33 -3.53
C VAL A 77 -5.18 17.87 -3.56
N LEU A 78 -4.88 17.15 -2.51
CA LEU A 78 -5.36 15.78 -2.29
C LEU A 78 -6.64 15.83 -1.46
N HIS A 79 -7.67 15.16 -1.94
CA HIS A 79 -9.02 15.22 -1.40
C HIS A 79 -9.48 13.89 -0.80
N ASP A 80 -10.53 13.97 0.02
CA ASP A 80 -11.22 12.81 0.62
C ASP A 80 -10.27 11.89 1.43
N LEU A 81 -9.33 12.51 2.16
CA LEU A 81 -8.40 11.80 3.02
C LEU A 81 -9.08 11.43 4.33
N LEU A 82 -8.74 10.27 4.89
CA LEU A 82 -9.21 9.84 6.21
C LEU A 82 -8.01 9.66 7.15
N ILE A 83 -8.24 9.91 8.44
CA ILE A 83 -7.26 9.62 9.50
C ILE A 83 -7.76 8.38 10.25
N GLY A 84 -6.96 7.30 10.28
CA GLY A 84 -7.40 6.04 10.87
C GLY A 84 -6.27 5.04 11.04
N GLU A 85 -6.61 3.76 11.03
CA GLU A 85 -5.66 2.66 11.13
C GLU A 85 -5.25 2.16 9.73
N VAL A 86 -3.95 2.15 9.45
CA VAL A 86 -3.44 1.67 8.17
C VAL A 86 -2.70 0.35 8.35
N TRP A 87 -3.07 -0.66 7.57
CA TRP A 87 -2.49 -1.99 7.62
C TRP A 87 -1.95 -2.42 6.25
N PHE A 88 -0.80 -3.08 6.28
CA PHE A 88 -0.12 -3.57 5.07
C PHE A 88 -0.32 -5.08 4.98
N GLY A 89 -1.15 -5.53 4.02
CA GLY A 89 -1.38 -6.95 3.74
C GLY A 89 -0.39 -7.45 2.70
N SER A 90 0.33 -8.53 2.98
CA SER A 90 1.27 -9.13 2.03
C SER A 90 1.34 -10.65 2.19
N GLY A 91 1.83 -11.32 1.18
CA GLY A 91 1.94 -12.77 1.12
C GLY A 91 1.58 -13.35 -0.24
N GLN A 92 1.02 -14.57 -0.22
CA GLN A 92 0.68 -15.28 -1.45
C GLN A 92 -0.86 -15.34 -1.70
N SER A 93 -1.34 -16.38 -2.36
CA SER A 93 -2.73 -16.50 -2.84
C SER A 93 -3.80 -16.29 -1.75
N ASN A 94 -3.59 -16.75 -0.53
CA ASN A 94 -4.55 -16.57 0.57
C ASN A 94 -4.68 -15.11 1.06
N MET A 95 -3.66 -14.29 0.85
CA MET A 95 -3.76 -12.84 1.06
C MET A 95 -4.31 -12.12 -0.17
N GLU A 96 -4.01 -12.63 -1.35
CA GLU A 96 -4.36 -12.00 -2.62
C GLU A 96 -5.81 -12.24 -3.04
N MET A 97 -6.37 -13.43 -2.74
CA MET A 97 -7.69 -13.88 -3.21
C MET A 97 -8.75 -12.79 -3.04
N PRO A 98 -9.31 -12.28 -4.14
CA PRO A 98 -10.30 -11.19 -4.08
C PRO A 98 -11.66 -11.66 -3.56
N LEU A 99 -12.49 -10.76 -3.06
CA LEU A 99 -13.84 -11.07 -2.56
C LEU A 99 -14.71 -11.82 -3.58
N ARG A 100 -14.54 -11.56 -4.89
CA ARG A 100 -15.24 -12.32 -5.94
C ARG A 100 -14.72 -13.75 -6.11
N GLY A 101 -13.65 -14.11 -5.40
CA GLY A 101 -12.94 -15.39 -5.55
C GLY A 101 -12.02 -15.43 -6.77
N PHE A 102 -11.23 -16.50 -6.84
CA PHE A 102 -10.54 -16.91 -8.08
C PHE A 102 -11.45 -17.75 -8.96
N TRP A 103 -11.00 -18.05 -10.19
CA TRP A 103 -11.71 -18.92 -11.10
C TRP A 103 -11.97 -20.30 -10.45
N HIS A 104 -13.24 -20.72 -10.39
CA HIS A 104 -13.70 -21.92 -9.69
C HIS A 104 -13.45 -21.99 -8.18
N CYS A 105 -13.02 -20.90 -7.54
CA CYS A 105 -12.78 -20.84 -6.11
C CYS A 105 -13.53 -19.65 -5.49
N PRO A 106 -14.85 -19.76 -5.25
CA PRO A 106 -15.63 -18.69 -4.63
C PRO A 106 -15.28 -18.52 -3.16
N ILE A 107 -15.47 -17.30 -2.65
CA ILE A 107 -15.36 -17.00 -1.22
C ILE A 107 -16.73 -17.20 -0.57
N GLU A 108 -16.79 -17.97 0.52
CA GLU A 108 -18.01 -18.08 1.34
C GLU A 108 -18.42 -16.69 1.85
N GLY A 109 -19.69 -16.32 1.65
CA GLY A 109 -20.18 -14.99 2.00
C GLY A 109 -19.67 -13.84 1.11
N GLY A 110 -18.80 -14.10 0.12
CA GLY A 110 -18.18 -13.07 -0.72
C GLY A 110 -19.21 -12.21 -1.46
N ASN A 111 -20.21 -12.83 -2.08
CA ASN A 111 -21.28 -12.09 -2.79
C ASN A 111 -22.08 -11.19 -1.84
N HIS A 112 -22.38 -11.65 -0.62
CA HIS A 112 -23.04 -10.83 0.39
C HIS A 112 -22.15 -9.67 0.82
N ALA A 113 -20.86 -9.92 1.09
CA ALA A 113 -19.89 -8.90 1.45
C ALA A 113 -19.77 -7.81 0.36
N ILE A 114 -19.71 -8.22 -0.91
CA ILE A 114 -19.70 -7.29 -2.06
C ILE A 114 -20.98 -6.44 -2.09
N ALA A 115 -22.14 -7.08 -2.05
CA ALA A 115 -23.43 -6.39 -2.15
C ALA A 115 -23.64 -5.36 -1.01
N THR A 116 -23.14 -5.68 0.19
CA THR A 116 -23.30 -4.82 1.38
C THR A 116 -22.10 -3.89 1.65
N SER A 117 -21.04 -3.95 0.85
CA SER A 117 -19.81 -3.18 1.04
C SER A 117 -20.01 -1.67 1.08
N GLY A 118 -21.09 -1.17 0.46
CA GLY A 118 -21.44 0.24 0.47
C GLY A 118 -21.62 0.84 1.87
N LYS A 119 -21.94 0.04 2.89
CA LYS A 119 -22.00 0.49 4.30
C LYS A 119 -20.65 1.01 4.81
N TYR A 120 -19.54 0.54 4.23
CA TYR A 120 -18.19 0.93 4.60
C TYR A 120 -17.60 2.05 3.70
N LYS A 121 -18.40 2.67 2.85
CA LYS A 121 -17.95 3.68 1.89
C LYS A 121 -17.18 4.84 2.54
N ASN A 122 -17.55 5.21 3.76
CA ASN A 122 -16.92 6.32 4.48
C ASN A 122 -15.89 5.86 5.51
N SER A 123 -15.60 4.56 5.61
CA SER A 123 -14.73 4.02 6.65
C SER A 123 -13.58 3.16 6.13
N ILE A 124 -13.74 2.47 4.99
CA ILE A 124 -12.69 1.60 4.46
C ILE A 124 -12.19 2.14 3.12
N ARG A 125 -10.86 2.14 2.98
CA ARG A 125 -10.14 2.41 1.74
C ARG A 125 -9.17 1.27 1.47
N TYR A 126 -8.99 0.95 0.21
CA TYR A 126 -8.16 -0.16 -0.23
C TYR A 126 -7.25 0.25 -1.39
N ALA A 127 -5.95 -0.02 -1.26
CA ALA A 127 -4.95 0.20 -2.30
C ALA A 127 -4.30 -1.14 -2.66
N THR A 128 -4.16 -1.43 -3.94
CA THR A 128 -3.52 -2.67 -4.41
C THR A 128 -2.26 -2.34 -5.19
N ILE A 129 -1.12 -2.85 -4.72
CA ILE A 129 0.16 -2.82 -5.45
C ILE A 129 0.10 -3.88 -6.54
N GLN A 130 0.39 -3.50 -7.77
CA GLN A 130 0.42 -4.43 -8.90
C GLN A 130 1.63 -5.35 -8.83
N ARG A 131 1.49 -6.57 -9.35
CA ARG A 131 2.56 -7.56 -9.44
C ARG A 131 3.63 -7.08 -10.43
N VAL A 132 4.80 -6.76 -9.90
CA VAL A 132 5.96 -6.35 -10.70
C VAL A 132 7.22 -6.89 -10.04
N GLY A 133 7.94 -7.79 -10.73
CA GLY A 133 9.27 -8.19 -10.32
C GLY A 133 10.32 -7.14 -10.73
N ALA A 134 11.38 -6.99 -9.94
CA ALA A 134 12.51 -6.14 -10.30
C ALA A 134 13.81 -6.67 -9.71
N LEU A 135 14.91 -6.60 -10.48
CA LEU A 135 16.25 -7.00 -10.01
C LEU A 135 16.82 -5.96 -9.04
N GLU A 136 16.48 -4.69 -9.22
CA GLU A 136 16.90 -3.59 -8.37
C GLU A 136 15.71 -2.93 -7.70
N PRO A 137 15.87 -2.39 -6.47
CA PRO A 137 14.82 -1.71 -5.76
C PRO A 137 14.22 -0.54 -6.54
N LYS A 138 12.89 -0.50 -6.69
CA LYS A 138 12.17 0.62 -7.31
C LYS A 138 11.93 1.75 -6.31
N ASP A 139 11.85 2.97 -6.82
CA ASP A 139 11.54 4.16 -6.00
C ASP A 139 10.04 4.28 -5.70
N TYR A 140 9.19 3.81 -6.62
CA TYR A 140 7.72 3.91 -6.54
C TYR A 140 7.08 2.57 -6.89
N PRO A 141 6.02 2.19 -6.17
CA PRO A 141 5.24 1.02 -6.54
C PRO A 141 4.47 1.28 -7.85
N VAL A 142 4.15 0.21 -8.56
CA VAL A 142 3.17 0.24 -9.64
C VAL A 142 1.81 -0.02 -9.05
N GLY A 143 0.80 0.78 -9.41
CA GLY A 143 -0.51 0.76 -8.73
C GLY A 143 -0.43 1.38 -7.33
N GLY A 144 -1.43 1.11 -6.52
CA GLY A 144 -1.54 1.66 -5.17
C GLY A 144 -2.50 2.85 -5.06
N GLU A 145 -3.28 3.12 -6.11
CA GLU A 145 -4.37 4.08 -6.02
C GLU A 145 -5.41 3.60 -5.02
N TRP A 146 -5.83 4.51 -4.14
CA TRP A 146 -6.81 4.23 -3.12
C TRP A 146 -8.22 4.15 -3.69
N LYS A 147 -8.91 3.05 -3.43
CA LYS A 147 -10.30 2.80 -3.81
C LYS A 147 -11.22 2.91 -2.61
N VAL A 148 -12.34 3.56 -2.80
CA VAL A 148 -13.44 3.61 -1.83
C VAL A 148 -14.10 2.24 -1.75
N CYS A 149 -14.47 1.81 -0.55
CA CYS A 149 -15.20 0.57 -0.35
C CYS A 149 -16.66 0.73 -0.80
N ASP A 150 -16.97 0.18 -1.96
CA ASP A 150 -18.32 0.14 -2.51
C ASP A 150 -18.52 -1.12 -3.38
N PRO A 151 -19.75 -1.46 -3.79
CA PRO A 151 -20.01 -2.68 -4.57
C PRO A 151 -19.30 -2.75 -5.94
N ARG A 152 -18.79 -1.64 -6.47
CA ARG A 152 -18.00 -1.64 -7.73
C ARG A 152 -16.55 -2.02 -7.50
N ASN A 153 -15.97 -1.54 -6.39
CA ASN A 153 -14.55 -1.72 -6.09
C ASN A 153 -14.29 -2.98 -5.24
N ALA A 154 -15.18 -3.29 -4.30
CA ALA A 154 -15.03 -4.39 -3.35
C ALA A 154 -14.78 -5.77 -3.98
N PRO A 155 -15.32 -6.14 -5.16
CA PRO A 155 -15.02 -7.43 -5.79
C PRO A 155 -13.52 -7.72 -5.92
N GLU A 156 -12.69 -6.70 -6.14
CA GLU A 156 -11.24 -6.81 -6.34
C GLU A 156 -10.41 -6.66 -5.04
N PHE A 157 -11.05 -6.41 -3.89
CA PHE A 157 -10.33 -6.32 -2.62
C PHE A 157 -9.97 -7.72 -2.10
N GLY A 158 -8.74 -7.94 -1.67
CA GLY A 158 -8.32 -9.20 -1.06
C GLY A 158 -9.18 -9.54 0.16
N ALA A 159 -9.83 -10.71 0.12
CA ALA A 159 -10.87 -11.08 1.08
C ALA A 159 -10.36 -11.09 2.53
N THR A 160 -9.18 -11.70 2.76
CA THR A 160 -8.57 -11.78 4.10
C THR A 160 -8.41 -10.40 4.73
N ALA A 161 -7.81 -9.46 3.99
CA ALA A 161 -7.60 -8.11 4.49
C ALA A 161 -8.91 -7.29 4.55
N TYR A 162 -9.86 -7.54 3.66
CA TYR A 162 -11.19 -6.91 3.70
C TYR A 162 -11.97 -7.29 4.96
N PHE A 163 -12.08 -8.59 5.28
CA PHE A 163 -12.79 -9.03 6.51
C PHE A 163 -12.09 -8.56 7.77
N PHE A 164 -10.76 -8.53 7.78
CA PHE A 164 -10.01 -7.88 8.86
C PHE A 164 -10.38 -6.39 9.00
N ALA A 165 -10.41 -5.64 7.90
CA ALA A 165 -10.73 -4.22 7.93
C ALA A 165 -12.16 -3.95 8.40
N THR A 166 -13.15 -4.76 7.99
CA THR A 166 -14.55 -4.62 8.44
C THR A 166 -14.67 -4.86 9.94
N LEU A 167 -14.06 -5.92 10.45
CA LEU A 167 -14.06 -6.20 11.88
C LEU A 167 -13.37 -5.06 12.66
N LEU A 168 -12.22 -4.62 12.19
CA LEU A 168 -11.43 -3.59 12.87
C LEU A 168 -12.17 -2.25 12.93
N THR A 169 -12.81 -1.82 11.83
CA THR A 169 -13.58 -0.57 11.82
C THR A 169 -14.83 -0.65 12.71
N GLU A 170 -15.46 -1.83 12.82
CA GLU A 170 -16.62 -2.04 13.71
C GLU A 170 -16.22 -2.03 15.19
N VAL A 171 -15.12 -2.69 15.55
CA VAL A 171 -14.65 -2.79 16.94
C VAL A 171 -14.04 -1.50 17.45
N LEU A 172 -13.22 -0.82 16.63
CA LEU A 172 -12.51 0.40 17.05
C LEU A 172 -13.27 1.68 16.72
N ASN A 173 -14.29 1.61 15.87
CA ASN A 173 -15.02 2.77 15.34
C ASN A 173 -14.08 3.83 14.73
N VAL A 174 -13.18 3.40 13.86
CA VAL A 174 -12.22 4.26 13.15
C VAL A 174 -12.16 3.91 11.67
N PRO A 175 -11.75 4.85 10.80
CA PRO A 175 -11.42 4.53 9.42
C PRO A 175 -10.26 3.51 9.33
N VAL A 176 -10.32 2.63 8.32
CA VAL A 176 -9.29 1.63 8.06
C VAL A 176 -8.81 1.69 6.62
N GLY A 177 -7.51 1.81 6.44
CA GLY A 177 -6.83 1.72 5.15
C GLY A 177 -6.08 0.40 5.02
N ILE A 178 -6.26 -0.30 3.90
CA ILE A 178 -5.49 -1.50 3.55
C ILE A 178 -4.60 -1.20 2.35
N ILE A 179 -3.33 -1.51 2.46
CA ILE A 179 -2.40 -1.59 1.32
C ILE A 179 -2.14 -3.08 1.09
N ASN A 180 -2.65 -3.63 -0.01
CA ASN A 180 -2.43 -5.01 -0.38
C ASN A 180 -1.26 -5.13 -1.36
N CYS A 181 -0.26 -5.92 -1.00
CA CYS A 181 0.97 -6.16 -1.75
C CYS A 181 1.24 -7.67 -1.74
N SER A 182 0.52 -8.43 -2.58
CA SER A 182 0.55 -9.88 -2.58
C SER A 182 0.75 -10.45 -4.00
N TRP A 183 1.28 -11.68 -4.05
CA TRP A 183 1.48 -12.39 -5.31
C TRP A 183 1.26 -13.90 -5.09
N GLY A 184 0.19 -14.44 -5.68
CA GLY A 184 -0.17 -15.85 -5.56
C GLY A 184 0.94 -16.78 -6.05
N GLY A 185 1.16 -17.89 -5.30
CA GLY A 185 2.22 -18.85 -5.60
C GLY A 185 3.63 -18.40 -5.20
N SER A 186 3.79 -17.25 -4.56
CA SER A 186 5.12 -16.75 -4.20
C SER A 186 5.76 -17.50 -3.04
N THR A 187 7.07 -17.71 -3.13
CA THR A 187 7.92 -18.16 -2.03
C THR A 187 8.40 -16.98 -1.19
N VAL A 188 8.78 -17.21 0.06
CA VAL A 188 9.23 -16.15 0.98
C VAL A 188 10.49 -15.44 0.49
N GLU A 189 11.38 -16.16 -0.20
CA GLU A 189 12.62 -15.63 -0.74
C GLU A 189 12.41 -14.46 -1.71
N GLY A 190 11.31 -14.48 -2.44
CA GLY A 190 10.93 -13.37 -3.33
C GLY A 190 10.66 -12.05 -2.61
N TRP A 191 10.31 -12.11 -1.33
CA TRP A 191 9.95 -10.95 -0.48
C TRP A 191 11.09 -10.46 0.40
N LEU A 192 12.28 -11.08 0.32
CA LEU A 192 13.45 -10.70 1.12
C LEU A 192 14.46 -9.91 0.30
N PRO A 193 15.15 -8.93 0.91
CA PRO A 193 16.23 -8.21 0.25
C PRO A 193 17.48 -9.08 0.08
N LYS A 194 18.30 -8.72 -0.90
CA LYS A 194 19.51 -9.47 -1.27
C LYS A 194 20.47 -9.71 -0.11
N ASP A 195 20.69 -8.71 0.72
CA ASP A 195 21.60 -8.78 1.87
C ASP A 195 21.15 -9.80 2.94
N ILE A 196 19.84 -9.98 3.09
CA ILE A 196 19.29 -11.03 3.95
C ILE A 196 19.45 -12.40 3.30
N LEU A 197 19.14 -12.54 1.99
CA LEU A 197 19.23 -13.80 1.26
C LEU A 197 20.65 -14.35 1.19
N LEU A 198 21.67 -13.50 1.17
CA LEU A 198 23.08 -13.90 1.19
C LEU A 198 23.50 -14.67 2.47
N ASN A 199 22.69 -14.67 3.53
CA ASN A 199 22.96 -15.48 4.73
C ASN A 199 22.47 -16.93 4.63
N TYR A 200 21.78 -17.29 3.54
CA TYR A 200 21.24 -18.64 3.29
C TYR A 200 21.93 -19.27 2.11
N SER A 201 22.68 -20.37 2.36
CA SER A 201 23.52 -21.03 1.36
C SER A 201 22.74 -21.89 0.36
N ASP A 202 21.50 -22.20 0.66
CA ASP A 202 20.57 -23.00 -0.14
C ASP A 202 19.75 -22.17 -1.14
N ILE A 203 19.89 -20.84 -1.13
CA ILE A 203 19.18 -19.95 -2.05
C ILE A 203 20.07 -19.56 -3.24
N ASP A 204 19.64 -19.94 -4.43
CA ASP A 204 20.33 -19.58 -5.68
C ASP A 204 19.84 -18.23 -6.21
N LEU A 205 20.60 -17.16 -5.92
CA LEU A 205 20.30 -15.81 -6.39
C LEU A 205 20.42 -15.63 -7.91
N SER A 206 21.05 -16.58 -8.63
CA SER A 206 21.16 -16.52 -10.11
C SER A 206 19.81 -16.78 -10.81
N LEU A 207 18.82 -17.26 -10.05
CA LEU A 207 17.46 -17.46 -10.54
C LEU A 207 16.66 -16.15 -10.67
N ALA A 208 17.11 -15.07 -10.01
CA ALA A 208 16.46 -13.77 -10.13
C ALA A 208 16.56 -13.22 -11.56
N GLY A 209 15.40 -12.87 -12.15
CA GLY A 209 15.31 -12.37 -13.53
C GLY A 209 15.47 -13.45 -14.60
N ASN A 210 15.42 -14.72 -14.23
CA ASN A 210 15.57 -15.84 -15.17
C ASN A 210 14.24 -16.56 -15.40
N ASP A 211 13.36 -15.92 -16.18
CA ASP A 211 12.01 -16.43 -16.47
C ASP A 211 12.01 -17.73 -17.28
N GLU A 212 13.13 -18.06 -17.95
CA GLU A 212 13.28 -19.31 -18.68
C GLU A 212 13.45 -20.52 -17.75
N LYS A 213 14.05 -20.30 -16.57
CA LYS A 213 14.33 -21.38 -15.60
C LYS A 213 13.28 -21.52 -14.52
N ILE A 214 12.66 -20.40 -14.10
CA ILE A 214 11.77 -20.41 -12.96
C ILE A 214 10.71 -19.32 -13.09
N HIS A 215 9.47 -19.62 -12.70
CA HIS A 215 8.38 -18.65 -12.73
C HIS A 215 8.68 -17.40 -11.87
N PRO A 216 8.27 -16.20 -12.30
CA PRO A 216 8.56 -14.96 -11.57
C PRO A 216 8.20 -15.00 -10.10
N MET A 217 7.06 -15.61 -9.70
CA MET A 217 6.64 -15.67 -8.31
C MET A 217 7.56 -16.52 -7.40
N LEU A 218 8.42 -17.35 -7.99
CA LEU A 218 9.37 -18.19 -7.25
C LEU A 218 10.81 -17.62 -7.24
N GLN A 219 11.04 -16.51 -7.95
CA GLN A 219 12.36 -15.90 -8.04
C GLN A 219 12.71 -15.14 -6.75
N PRO A 220 13.94 -15.26 -6.25
CA PRO A 220 14.37 -14.55 -5.05
C PRO A 220 14.42 -13.04 -5.27
N MET A 221 14.16 -12.25 -4.23
CA MET A 221 14.24 -10.79 -4.07
C MET A 221 13.37 -9.92 -5.01
N ILE A 222 12.82 -10.43 -6.09
CA ILE A 222 12.22 -9.57 -7.12
C ILE A 222 10.94 -8.88 -6.64
N MET A 223 10.14 -9.52 -5.80
CA MET A 223 8.93 -8.93 -5.22
C MET A 223 9.28 -7.90 -4.15
N TYR A 224 10.32 -8.16 -3.36
CA TYR A 224 10.87 -7.15 -2.46
C TYR A 224 11.24 -5.89 -3.23
N ASN A 225 12.03 -6.01 -4.28
CA ASN A 225 12.54 -4.88 -5.07
C ASN A 225 11.44 -4.14 -5.85
N GLY A 226 10.53 -4.90 -6.47
CA GLY A 226 9.51 -4.34 -7.36
C GLY A 226 8.24 -3.85 -6.66
N MET A 227 7.90 -4.43 -5.51
CA MET A 227 6.59 -4.25 -4.87
C MET A 227 6.73 -3.76 -3.41
N LEU A 228 7.40 -4.54 -2.55
CA LEU A 228 7.45 -4.26 -1.12
C LEU A 228 8.28 -3.01 -0.80
N LYS A 229 9.52 -2.96 -1.27
CA LYS A 229 10.46 -1.86 -1.01
C LYS A 229 9.91 -0.49 -1.42
N PRO A 230 9.36 -0.30 -2.63
CA PRO A 230 8.80 0.99 -3.03
C PRO A 230 7.57 1.41 -2.22
N ALA A 231 6.79 0.47 -1.68
CA ALA A 231 5.63 0.75 -0.83
C ALA A 231 5.98 0.93 0.65
N SER A 232 7.16 0.47 1.10
CA SER A 232 7.59 0.47 2.52
C SER A 232 7.78 1.85 3.15
N LYS A 233 7.71 2.92 2.35
CA LYS A 233 7.73 4.29 2.84
C LYS A 233 6.42 4.72 3.49
N TYR A 234 5.31 4.05 3.20
CA TYR A 234 4.02 4.39 3.77
C TYR A 234 3.96 4.04 5.25
N THR A 235 3.49 4.98 6.07
CA THR A 235 3.39 4.76 7.52
C THR A 235 2.17 3.91 7.83
N VAL A 236 2.40 2.76 8.48
CA VAL A 236 1.35 1.78 8.80
C VAL A 236 1.34 1.45 10.28
N ARG A 237 0.20 0.95 10.79
CA ARG A 237 0.05 0.42 12.14
C ARG A 237 0.72 -0.94 12.30
N GLY A 238 0.63 -1.78 11.26
CA GLY A 238 1.16 -3.13 11.30
C GLY A 238 1.01 -3.86 9.97
N PHE A 239 1.41 -5.12 9.99
CA PHE A 239 1.43 -6.00 8.83
C PHE A 239 0.50 -7.19 9.04
N LEU A 240 -0.16 -7.60 7.94
CA LEU A 240 -0.88 -8.85 7.81
C LEU A 240 -0.09 -9.70 6.83
N TRP A 241 0.47 -10.81 7.29
CA TRP A 241 1.28 -11.70 6.46
C TRP A 241 0.63 -13.07 6.35
N TYR A 242 0.38 -13.52 5.11
CA TYR A 242 -0.15 -14.85 4.84
C TYR A 242 0.60 -15.49 3.66
N GLN A 243 1.61 -16.28 3.98
CA GLN A 243 2.50 -16.96 3.03
C GLN A 243 3.11 -18.19 3.72
N GLY A 244 3.46 -19.24 2.97
CA GLY A 244 4.13 -20.43 3.47
C GLY A 244 3.86 -21.67 2.61
N GLU A 245 2.72 -21.75 1.95
CA GLU A 245 2.28 -22.93 1.18
C GLU A 245 3.22 -23.25 0.01
N SER A 246 3.90 -22.25 -0.55
CA SER A 246 4.88 -22.44 -1.64
C SER A 246 6.28 -22.79 -1.15
N ASN A 247 6.51 -22.86 0.17
CA ASN A 247 7.78 -23.22 0.79
C ASN A 247 7.78 -24.60 1.46
N VAL A 248 6.77 -25.45 1.17
CA VAL A 248 6.64 -26.84 1.68
C VAL A 248 7.03 -27.85 0.62
#